data_834f3dc56560f805f1fe6f8e40e7eb44
#
_entry.id   834f3dc56560f805f1fe6f8e40e7eb44
#
_cell.length_a   1.000
_cell.length_b   1.000
_cell.length_c   1.000
_cell.angle_alpha   90.00
_cell.angle_beta   90.00
_cell.angle_gamma   90.00
#
_symmetry.space_group_name_H-M   'P 1'
#
loop_
_entity.id
_entity.type
_entity.pdbx_description
1 polymer ?
#
loop_
_entity_poly.entity_id
_entity_poly.type
_entity_poly.pdbx_seq_one_letter_code
_entity_poly.pdbx_strand_id
1 'polypeptide(L)'
;MNEKIINTLTKICENNEEYTILYTPKHNRISLVYTFNSDVEILYIETINNIKYKFESDYNELKDTNIEYIISNIYDTLIEIKLESLIEDLNIDNVNDFNDIITIINNIKEKYC
;
A
#
# COMPACT_ATOMS: atom_id res chain seq x y z
N MET A 1 17.36 5.04 2.84
CA MET A 1 16.06 4.86 2.11
C MET A 1 15.71 6.16 1.41
N ASN A 2 15.14 6.10 0.23
CA ASN A 2 14.77 7.28 -0.55
C ASN A 2 13.70 8.11 0.17
N GLU A 3 13.88 9.45 0.20
CA GLU A 3 12.97 10.36 0.88
C GLU A 3 11.54 10.34 0.33
N LYS A 4 11.38 10.19 -0.99
CA LYS A 4 10.04 10.10 -1.60
C LYS A 4 9.26 8.89 -1.11
N ILE A 5 9.91 7.75 -0.94
CA ILE A 5 9.30 6.53 -0.40
C ILE A 5 8.90 6.77 1.06
N ILE A 6 9.80 7.30 1.87
CA ILE A 6 9.53 7.60 3.28
C ILE A 6 8.38 8.59 3.40
N ASN A 7 8.39 9.67 2.63
CA ASN A 7 7.35 10.70 2.67
C ASN A 7 5.98 10.15 2.22
N THR A 8 5.95 9.29 1.21
CA THR A 8 4.73 8.63 0.75
C THR A 8 4.12 7.78 1.85
N LEU A 9 4.92 6.91 2.49
CA LEU A 9 4.46 6.06 3.58
C LEU A 9 4.05 6.87 4.82
N THR A 10 4.80 7.89 5.16
CA THR A 10 4.47 8.80 6.27
C THR A 10 3.12 9.48 6.05
N LYS A 11 2.88 9.98 4.85
CA LYS A 11 1.61 10.62 4.49
C LYS A 11 0.43 9.64 4.56
N ILE A 12 0.63 8.41 4.13
CA ILE A 12 -0.38 7.36 4.25
C ILE A 12 -0.73 7.12 5.72
N CYS A 13 0.27 7.01 6.60
CA CYS A 13 0.06 6.81 8.03
C CYS A 13 -0.60 8.02 8.71
N GLU A 14 -0.28 9.23 8.31
CA GLU A 14 -0.92 10.45 8.83
C GLU A 14 -2.41 10.50 8.49
N ASN A 15 -2.81 9.99 7.32
CA ASN A 15 -4.19 10.00 6.87
C ASN A 15 -4.98 8.74 7.25
N ASN A 16 -4.33 7.72 7.79
CA ASN A 16 -4.92 6.42 8.10
C ASN A 16 -4.36 5.87 9.41
N GLU A 17 -5.10 5.99 10.48
CA GLU A 17 -4.69 5.57 11.83
C GLU A 17 -4.37 4.08 11.95
N GLU A 18 -4.94 3.25 11.05
CA GLU A 18 -4.74 1.81 11.02
C GLU A 18 -3.33 1.40 10.59
N TYR A 19 -2.56 2.31 9.99
CA TYR A 19 -1.22 2.00 9.49
C TYR A 19 -0.12 2.70 10.30
N THR A 20 1.00 2.01 10.44
CA THR A 20 2.24 2.56 10.98
C THR A 20 3.43 2.11 10.14
N ILE A 21 4.55 2.80 10.31
CA ILE A 21 5.80 2.48 9.62
C ILE A 21 6.74 1.78 10.59
N LEU A 22 7.34 0.69 10.13
CA LEU A 22 8.43 0.01 10.82
C LEU A 22 9.70 0.07 9.97
N TYR A 23 10.75 0.64 10.51
CA TYR A 23 12.05 0.68 9.86
C TYR A 23 12.98 -0.37 10.45
N THR A 24 13.60 -1.20 9.60
CA THR A 24 14.57 -2.22 10.01
C THR A 24 15.94 -1.87 9.43
N PRO A 25 16.82 -1.18 10.20
CA PRO A 25 18.07 -0.65 9.68
C PRO A 25 19.03 -1.73 9.16
N LYS A 26 19.04 -2.89 9.79
CA LYS A 26 19.90 -4.03 9.42
C LYS A 26 19.74 -4.44 7.97
N HIS A 27 18.53 -4.37 7.43
CA HIS A 27 18.21 -4.74 6.05
C HIS A 27 17.90 -3.54 5.16
N ASN A 28 18.05 -2.32 5.70
CA ASN A 28 17.63 -1.10 5.03
C ASN A 28 16.22 -1.24 4.45
N ARG A 29 15.30 -1.68 5.29
CA ARG A 29 13.92 -2.03 4.97
C ARG A 29 12.97 -1.10 5.69
N ILE A 30 11.95 -0.64 4.98
CA ILE A 30 10.82 0.08 5.55
C ILE A 30 9.54 -0.68 5.25
N SER A 31 8.73 -0.93 6.27
CA SER A 31 7.50 -1.70 6.16
C SER A 31 6.30 -0.84 6.51
N LEU A 32 5.19 -1.05 5.82
CA LEU A 32 3.88 -0.54 6.19
C LEU A 32 3.13 -1.64 6.94
N VAL A 33 2.73 -1.34 8.17
CA VAL A 33 2.15 -2.31 9.09
C VAL A 33 0.72 -1.90 9.45
N TYR A 34 -0.22 -2.82 9.32
CA TYR A 34 -1.58 -2.66 9.81
C TYR A 34 -1.63 -3.03 11.29
N THR A 35 -2.12 -2.12 12.14
CA THR A 35 -2.00 -2.24 13.60
C THR A 35 -3.30 -2.52 14.33
N PHE A 36 -4.44 -2.48 13.65
CA PHE A 36 -5.73 -2.82 14.26
C PHE A 36 -5.85 -4.34 14.41
N ASN A 37 -6.12 -4.81 15.62
CA ASN A 37 -6.26 -6.20 16.02
C ASN A 37 -4.94 -6.98 16.18
N SER A 38 -3.96 -6.81 15.28
CA SER A 38 -2.64 -7.42 15.36
C SER A 38 -1.71 -6.69 14.38
N ASP A 39 -0.41 -6.74 14.63
CA ASP A 39 0.56 -6.13 13.74
C ASP A 39 0.80 -7.05 12.53
N VAL A 40 0.34 -6.61 11.36
CA VAL A 40 0.48 -7.33 10.10
C VAL A 40 1.23 -6.48 9.10
N GLU A 41 2.36 -6.97 8.61
CA GLU A 41 3.10 -6.33 7.53
C GLU A 41 2.31 -6.41 6.22
N ILE A 42 1.96 -5.25 5.67
CA ILE A 42 1.19 -5.15 4.42
C ILE A 42 2.10 -5.17 3.21
N LEU A 43 3.19 -4.42 3.29
CA LEU A 43 4.21 -4.34 2.25
C LEU A 43 5.54 -3.92 2.86
N TYR A 44 6.62 -4.17 2.16
CA TYR A 44 7.90 -3.57 2.50
C TYR A 44 8.67 -3.15 1.25
N ILE A 45 9.58 -2.20 1.45
CA ILE A 45 10.55 -1.76 0.46
C ILE A 45 11.94 -1.89 1.07
N GLU A 46 12.83 -2.57 0.36
CA GLU A 46 14.19 -2.83 0.80
C GLU A 46 15.16 -2.28 -0.25
N THR A 47 16.17 -1.56 0.19
CA THR A 47 17.23 -1.12 -0.71
C THR A 47 18.20 -2.27 -0.97
N ILE A 48 18.31 -2.71 -2.23
CA ILE A 48 19.20 -3.80 -2.63
C ILE A 48 20.63 -3.28 -2.77
N ASN A 49 20.76 -2.13 -3.42
CA ASN A 49 22.00 -1.35 -3.53
C ASN A 49 21.59 0.13 -3.58
N ASN A 50 22.53 1.03 -3.73
CA ASN A 50 22.22 2.47 -3.61
C ASN A 50 21.19 3.01 -4.61
N ILE A 51 20.83 2.24 -5.64
CA ILE A 51 19.96 2.71 -6.71
C ILE A 51 18.81 1.76 -7.04
N LYS A 52 18.74 0.58 -6.43
CA LYS A 52 17.72 -0.43 -6.74
C LYS A 52 16.95 -0.81 -5.50
N TYR A 53 15.64 -0.95 -5.64
CA TYR A 53 14.72 -1.25 -4.56
C TYR A 53 13.96 -2.54 -4.85
N LYS A 54 13.73 -3.32 -3.79
CA LYS A 54 12.80 -4.45 -3.80
C LYS A 54 11.52 -4.01 -3.10
N PHE A 55 10.40 -4.20 -3.79
CA PHE A 55 9.06 -4.05 -3.23
C PHE A 55 8.42 -5.42 -3.11
N GLU A 56 7.76 -5.69 -1.99
CA GLU A 56 7.01 -6.92 -1.79
C GLU A 56 5.74 -6.66 -1.00
N SER A 57 4.64 -7.26 -1.48
CA SER A 57 3.35 -7.33 -0.80
C SER A 57 2.71 -8.68 -1.11
N ASP A 58 1.53 -8.97 -0.53
CA ASP A 58 0.78 -10.19 -0.82
C ASP A 58 0.30 -10.26 -2.28
N TYR A 59 0.25 -9.13 -2.98
CA TYR A 59 -0.26 -9.02 -4.34
C TYR A 59 0.82 -8.93 -5.40
N ASN A 60 2.00 -8.45 -5.04
CA ASN A 60 3.04 -8.16 -6.01
C ASN A 60 4.44 -8.21 -5.40
N GLU A 61 5.39 -8.65 -6.20
CA GLU A 61 6.81 -8.60 -5.90
C GLU A 61 7.55 -8.05 -7.12
N LEU A 62 8.39 -7.02 -6.92
CA LEU A 62 9.16 -6.43 -7.99
C LEU A 62 10.49 -5.85 -7.50
N LYS A 63 11.41 -5.67 -8.42
CA LYS A 63 12.69 -4.98 -8.20
C LYS A 63 12.84 -3.94 -9.28
N ASP A 64 13.04 -2.69 -8.90
CA ASP A 64 13.16 -1.59 -9.86
C ASP A 64 14.04 -0.47 -9.33
N THR A 65 14.57 0.33 -10.25
CA THR A 65 15.30 1.56 -9.95
C THR A 65 14.42 2.79 -10.03
N ASN A 66 13.21 2.66 -10.59
CA ASN A 66 12.27 3.76 -10.78
C ASN A 66 11.43 3.96 -9.52
N ILE A 67 11.70 5.05 -8.81
CA ILE A 67 11.02 5.41 -7.57
C ILE A 67 9.52 5.63 -7.79
N GLU A 68 9.11 6.26 -8.87
CA GLU A 68 7.69 6.53 -9.16
C GLU A 68 6.93 5.22 -9.39
N TYR A 69 7.56 4.24 -10.00
CA TYR A 69 6.97 2.91 -10.18
C TYR A 69 6.79 2.19 -8.83
N ILE A 70 7.76 2.27 -7.94
CA ILE A 70 7.66 1.74 -6.57
C ILE A 70 6.52 2.40 -5.82
N ILE A 71 6.42 3.73 -5.87
CA ILE A 71 5.35 4.49 -5.21
C ILE A 71 3.98 4.12 -5.77
N SER A 72 3.85 3.98 -7.09
CA SER A 72 2.62 3.52 -7.73
C SER A 72 2.17 2.16 -7.19
N ASN A 73 3.11 1.23 -6.98
CA ASN A 73 2.81 -0.09 -6.41
C ASN A 73 2.38 -0.03 -4.95
N ILE A 74 2.88 0.93 -4.18
CA ILE A 74 2.39 1.17 -2.81
C ILE A 74 0.90 1.52 -2.84
N TYR A 75 0.49 2.46 -3.67
CA TYR A 75 -0.91 2.89 -3.78
C TYR A 75 -1.79 1.77 -4.33
N ASP A 76 -1.34 1.06 -5.35
CA ASP A 76 -2.09 -0.06 -5.93
C ASP A 76 -2.35 -1.16 -4.90
N THR A 77 -1.38 -1.47 -4.05
CA THR A 77 -1.54 -2.44 -2.96
C THR A 77 -2.62 -1.99 -1.97
N LEU A 78 -2.61 -0.73 -1.55
CA LEU A 78 -3.61 -0.19 -0.62
C LEU A 78 -5.01 -0.19 -1.22
N ILE A 79 -5.12 0.13 -2.51
CA ILE A 79 -6.39 0.09 -3.24
C ILE A 79 -6.93 -1.34 -3.30
N GLU A 80 -6.10 -2.32 -3.60
CA GLU A 80 -6.49 -3.74 -3.65
C GLU A 80 -6.95 -4.25 -2.29
N ILE A 81 -6.25 -3.90 -1.21
CA ILE A 81 -6.65 -4.28 0.15
C ILE A 81 -8.03 -3.72 0.50
N LYS A 82 -8.28 -2.45 0.21
CA LYS A 82 -9.57 -1.80 0.46
C LYS A 82 -10.66 -2.41 -0.40
N LEU A 83 -10.35 -2.71 -1.65
CA LEU A 83 -11.29 -3.34 -2.57
C LEU A 83 -11.71 -4.73 -2.10
N GLU A 84 -10.77 -5.56 -1.66
CA GLU A 84 -11.08 -6.88 -1.09
C GLU A 84 -11.97 -6.79 0.14
N SER A 85 -11.66 -5.87 1.05
CA SER A 85 -12.47 -5.61 2.24
C SER A 85 -13.91 -5.24 1.88
N LEU A 86 -14.08 -4.40 0.87
CA LEU A 86 -15.40 -3.98 0.40
C LEU A 86 -16.17 -5.10 -0.29
N ILE A 87 -15.49 -5.94 -1.06
CA ILE A 87 -16.10 -7.10 -1.72
C ILE A 87 -16.59 -8.12 -0.70
N GLU A 88 -15.84 -8.33 0.38
CA GLU A 88 -16.25 -9.21 1.48
C GLU A 88 -17.51 -8.69 2.18
N ASP A 89 -17.61 -7.36 2.37
CA ASP A 89 -18.75 -6.71 3.02
C ASP A 89 -19.96 -6.58 2.10
N LEU A 90 -19.77 -6.59 0.78
CA LEU A 90 -20.81 -6.43 -0.23
C LEU A 90 -21.13 -7.78 -0.88
N ASN A 91 -22.38 -8.19 -0.74
CA ASN A 91 -22.91 -9.32 -1.49
C ASN A 91 -23.23 -8.84 -2.91
N ILE A 92 -22.26 -8.88 -3.81
CA ILE A 92 -22.37 -8.30 -5.15
C ILE A 92 -23.14 -9.25 -6.06
N ASP A 93 -24.45 -9.05 -6.15
CA ASP A 93 -25.32 -9.89 -6.97
C ASP A 93 -25.87 -9.17 -8.20
N ASN A 94 -25.59 -7.86 -8.41
CA ASN A 94 -26.13 -7.10 -9.51
C ASN A 94 -25.22 -5.96 -10.00
N VAL A 95 -25.61 -5.35 -11.13
CA VAL A 95 -24.85 -4.29 -11.82
C VAL A 95 -24.76 -2.99 -11.01
N ASN A 96 -25.75 -2.69 -10.19
CA ASN A 96 -25.73 -1.49 -9.35
C ASN A 96 -24.60 -1.57 -8.31
N ASP A 97 -24.40 -2.73 -7.72
CA ASP A 97 -23.30 -2.96 -6.77
C ASP A 97 -21.94 -2.78 -7.45
N PHE A 98 -21.82 -3.19 -8.72
CA PHE A 98 -20.61 -2.99 -9.50
C PHE A 98 -20.32 -1.50 -9.73
N ASN A 99 -21.31 -0.68 -10.03
CA ASN A 99 -21.15 0.76 -10.18
C ASN A 99 -20.78 1.44 -8.86
N ASP A 100 -21.36 1.01 -7.76
CA ASP A 100 -21.01 1.48 -6.41
C ASP A 100 -19.54 1.17 -6.08
N ILE A 101 -19.05 0.00 -6.46
CA ILE A 101 -17.65 -0.38 -6.28
C ILE A 101 -16.71 0.55 -7.08
N ILE A 102 -17.04 0.88 -8.32
CA ILE A 102 -16.25 1.81 -9.12
C ILE A 102 -16.16 3.18 -8.45
N THR A 103 -17.26 3.68 -7.91
CA THR A 103 -17.30 4.94 -7.16
C THR A 103 -16.40 4.87 -5.92
N ILE A 104 -16.46 3.79 -5.18
CA ILE A 104 -15.64 3.55 -3.99
C ILE A 104 -14.15 3.49 -4.36
N ILE A 105 -13.79 2.80 -5.44
CA ILE A 105 -12.41 2.74 -5.94
C ILE A 105 -11.88 4.14 -6.26
N ASN A 106 -12.67 4.97 -6.92
CA ASN A 106 -12.28 6.34 -7.25
C ASN A 106 -12.06 7.19 -5.99
N ASN A 107 -12.93 7.06 -4.99
CA ASN A 107 -12.78 7.74 -3.70
C ASN A 107 -11.52 7.31 -2.96
N ILE A 108 -11.19 6.02 -3.01
CA ILE A 108 -9.96 5.49 -2.41
C ILE A 108 -8.73 6.06 -3.12
N LYS A 109 -8.74 6.12 -4.43
CA LYS A 109 -7.64 6.72 -5.21
C LYS A 109 -7.42 8.18 -4.84
N GLU A 110 -8.49 8.97 -4.69
CA GLU A 110 -8.39 10.36 -4.25
C GLU A 110 -7.80 10.48 -2.85
N LYS A 111 -8.15 9.59 -1.95
CA LYS A 111 -7.66 9.59 -0.56
C LYS A 111 -6.16 9.27 -0.47
N TYR A 112 -5.64 8.34 -1.27
CA TYR A 112 -4.25 7.88 -1.22
C TYR A 112 -3.35 8.54 -2.27
N CYS A 113 -3.91 9.10 -3.27
CA CYS A 113 -3.20 9.87 -4.30
C CYS A 113 -3.48 11.35 -4.15
#